data_5ad29fda9b23a16e0ab822d22be30a86
#
_entry.id   5ad29fda9b23a16e0ab822d22be30a86
#
_cell.length_a   1.000
_cell.length_b   1.000
_cell.length_c   1.000
_cell.angle_alpha   90.00
_cell.angle_beta   90.00
_cell.angle_gamma   90.00
#
_symmetry.space_group_name_H-M   'P 1'
#
loop_
_entity.id
_entity.type
_entity.pdbx_description
1 polymer ?
#
loop_
_entity_poly.entity_id
_entity_poly.type
_entity_poly.pdbx_seq_one_letter_code
_entity_poly.pdbx_strand_id
1 'polypeptide(L)'
;MPDAAFHADASPFLTVIAWPEGWDREAVAQLLAREAGLDLPTLRLRLGRAPPMMIGQVDAPVAGAAITALIARGGDAFAPTLADMTALGPTLKIKDMRLVEGNLELDLWSGLSTTIRREQVQILIRAHLRKSATTVTHPSMHAPGRLGSAGRVHLVGGLGLGVGLGAMGLAAAYGASYSANASFGDVQRDVKTSDKLDIHTPEGSIYQIDGDRFAYLILGELRGQGDKNNMDKMCELLTHLAPDPIVDPYFPLWRAPAGYRRLRLPDMKRNREDPAFAFYSRWAALMYRHVMGV
;
A
#
# COMPACT_ATOMS: atom_id res chain seq x y z
N MET A 1 -30.67 22.16 -3.80
CA MET A 1 -30.26 20.79 -4.00
C MET A 1 -29.50 20.38 -2.77
N PRO A 2 -29.94 19.37 -1.99
CA PRO A 2 -29.20 18.94 -0.83
C PRO A 2 -27.92 18.29 -1.30
N ASP A 3 -26.79 18.68 -0.69
CA ASP A 3 -25.46 18.09 -0.84
C ASP A 3 -25.56 16.57 -0.69
N ALA A 4 -25.32 15.85 -1.77
CA ALA A 4 -24.99 14.44 -1.71
C ALA A 4 -23.62 14.33 -1.04
N ALA A 5 -23.59 14.39 0.29
CA ALA A 5 -22.46 13.97 1.07
C ALA A 5 -22.22 12.49 0.69
N PHE A 6 -21.28 12.26 -0.19
CA PHE A 6 -20.82 10.93 -0.57
C PHE A 6 -20.44 10.22 0.71
N HIS A 7 -21.23 9.24 1.14
CA HIS A 7 -20.86 8.28 2.18
C HIS A 7 -19.76 7.36 1.63
N ALA A 8 -18.59 7.94 1.35
CA ALA A 8 -17.43 7.25 0.82
C ALA A 8 -16.97 6.09 1.73
N ASP A 9 -17.36 6.13 3.02
CA ASP A 9 -16.97 5.13 4.01
C ASP A 9 -17.83 3.84 3.91
N ALA A 10 -18.99 3.88 3.27
CA ALA A 10 -19.91 2.75 3.15
C ALA A 10 -19.81 2.00 1.81
N SER A 11 -19.17 2.59 0.80
CA SER A 11 -19.04 1.95 -0.51
C SER A 11 -17.96 0.87 -0.50
N PRO A 12 -18.28 -0.39 -0.87
CA PRO A 12 -17.35 -1.49 -0.84
C PRO A 12 -16.33 -1.44 -1.98
N PHE A 13 -15.21 -2.12 -1.79
CA PHE A 13 -14.13 -2.29 -2.77
C PHE A 13 -14.30 -3.63 -3.48
N LEU A 14 -14.93 -3.62 -4.67
CA LEU A 14 -15.10 -4.84 -5.45
C LEU A 14 -13.74 -5.46 -5.80
N THR A 15 -13.57 -6.71 -5.43
CA THR A 15 -12.37 -7.51 -5.63
C THR A 15 -12.73 -8.82 -6.33
N VAL A 16 -12.05 -9.13 -7.41
CA VAL A 16 -12.13 -10.42 -8.08
C VAL A 16 -10.99 -11.29 -7.57
N ILE A 17 -11.29 -12.43 -6.98
CA ILE A 17 -10.34 -13.37 -6.38
C ILE A 17 -9.97 -14.47 -7.35
N ALA A 18 -10.95 -15.02 -8.06
CA ALA A 18 -10.74 -16.04 -9.07
C ALA A 18 -11.66 -15.80 -10.27
N TRP A 19 -11.15 -16.09 -11.46
CA TRP A 19 -11.98 -16.10 -12.66
C TRP A 19 -12.68 -17.46 -12.80
N PRO A 20 -13.86 -17.48 -13.46
CA PRO A 20 -14.46 -18.73 -13.89
C PRO A 20 -13.48 -19.55 -14.73
N GLU A 21 -13.51 -20.86 -14.62
CA GLU A 21 -12.63 -21.74 -15.38
C GLU A 21 -12.78 -21.51 -16.89
N GLY A 22 -11.65 -21.42 -17.59
CA GLY A 22 -11.60 -21.16 -19.02
C GLY A 22 -11.92 -19.74 -19.47
N TRP A 23 -12.18 -18.82 -18.54
CA TRP A 23 -12.45 -17.42 -18.87
C TRP A 23 -11.18 -16.58 -18.90
N ASP A 24 -11.18 -15.63 -19.82
CA ASP A 24 -10.13 -14.61 -19.90
C ASP A 24 -10.62 -13.26 -19.30
N ARG A 25 -9.72 -12.31 -19.27
CA ARG A 25 -9.99 -10.94 -18.78
C ARG A 25 -11.16 -10.27 -19.48
N GLU A 26 -11.27 -10.46 -20.81
CA GLU A 26 -12.30 -9.80 -21.60
C GLU A 26 -13.69 -10.37 -21.30
N ALA A 27 -13.79 -11.69 -21.17
CA ALA A 27 -15.04 -12.35 -20.80
C ALA A 27 -15.54 -11.88 -19.42
N VAL A 28 -14.62 -11.77 -18.44
CA VAL A 28 -14.94 -11.24 -17.11
C VAL A 28 -15.35 -9.77 -17.17
N ALA A 29 -14.65 -8.94 -17.96
CA ALA A 29 -15.02 -7.54 -18.14
C ALA A 29 -16.43 -7.37 -18.72
N GLN A 30 -16.76 -8.14 -19.75
CA GLN A 30 -18.09 -8.12 -20.38
C GLN A 30 -19.18 -8.60 -19.42
N LEU A 31 -18.91 -9.65 -18.63
CA LEU A 31 -19.82 -10.10 -17.59
C LEU A 31 -20.14 -8.99 -16.60
N LEU A 32 -19.13 -8.40 -16.00
CA LEU A 32 -19.29 -7.35 -14.99
C LEU A 32 -19.96 -6.09 -15.56
N ALA A 33 -19.68 -5.73 -16.81
CA ALA A 33 -20.34 -4.62 -17.47
C ALA A 33 -21.85 -4.90 -17.67
N ARG A 34 -22.19 -6.11 -18.10
CA ARG A 34 -23.58 -6.49 -18.39
C ARG A 34 -24.43 -6.69 -17.13
N GLU A 35 -23.89 -7.43 -16.14
CA GLU A 35 -24.68 -7.86 -14.97
C GLU A 35 -24.64 -6.84 -13.83
N ALA A 36 -23.54 -6.11 -13.69
CA ALA A 36 -23.37 -5.13 -12.61
C ALA A 36 -23.40 -3.65 -13.10
N GLY A 37 -23.54 -3.44 -14.41
CA GLY A 37 -23.60 -2.09 -14.98
C GLY A 37 -22.27 -1.31 -14.89
N LEU A 38 -21.14 -2.01 -14.71
CA LEU A 38 -19.84 -1.37 -14.62
C LEU A 38 -19.33 -0.94 -16.00
N ASP A 39 -18.62 0.18 -16.04
CA ASP A 39 -18.06 0.74 -17.28
C ASP A 39 -16.99 -0.19 -17.88
N LEU A 40 -17.26 -0.71 -19.08
CA LEU A 40 -16.38 -1.67 -19.75
C LEU A 40 -14.97 -1.15 -20.03
N PRO A 41 -14.75 0.07 -20.53
CA PRO A 41 -13.42 0.66 -20.65
C PRO A 41 -12.65 0.69 -19.32
N THR A 42 -13.31 1.10 -18.25
CA THR A 42 -12.71 1.10 -16.89
C THR A 42 -12.34 -0.31 -16.44
N LEU A 43 -13.20 -1.30 -16.67
CA LEU A 43 -12.91 -2.71 -16.36
C LEU A 43 -11.69 -3.22 -17.11
N ARG A 44 -11.58 -2.95 -18.41
CA ARG A 44 -10.41 -3.33 -19.23
C ARG A 44 -9.11 -2.73 -18.73
N LEU A 45 -9.16 -1.54 -18.14
CA LEU A 45 -7.98 -0.89 -17.52
C LEU A 45 -7.65 -1.47 -16.14
N ARG A 46 -8.68 -1.87 -15.37
CA ARG A 46 -8.53 -2.33 -13.98
C ARG A 46 -8.25 -3.82 -13.87
N LEU A 47 -8.90 -4.63 -14.68
CA LEU A 47 -8.62 -6.05 -14.73
C LEU A 47 -7.20 -6.29 -15.22
N GLY A 48 -6.37 -6.89 -14.38
CA GLY A 48 -5.00 -7.27 -14.71
C GLY A 48 -4.94 -8.54 -15.55
N ARG A 49 -3.80 -9.19 -15.55
CA ARG A 49 -3.61 -10.46 -16.28
C ARG A 49 -4.15 -11.67 -15.53
N ALA A 50 -4.12 -11.60 -14.20
CA ALA A 50 -4.58 -12.68 -13.32
C ALA A 50 -5.06 -12.10 -11.99
N PRO A 51 -6.11 -12.67 -11.36
CA PRO A 51 -6.51 -12.34 -9.99
C PRO A 51 -5.44 -12.80 -8.98
N PRO A 52 -5.49 -12.31 -7.73
CA PRO A 52 -6.52 -11.42 -7.17
C PRO A 52 -6.34 -9.96 -7.59
N MET A 53 -7.46 -9.24 -7.77
CA MET A 53 -7.40 -7.84 -8.15
C MET A 53 -8.57 -7.01 -7.64
N MET A 54 -8.28 -5.78 -7.24
CA MET A 54 -9.29 -4.80 -6.85
C MET A 54 -9.72 -4.00 -8.08
N ILE A 55 -11.02 -4.03 -8.38
CA ILE A 55 -11.62 -3.25 -9.45
C ILE A 55 -11.72 -1.78 -9.05
N GLY A 56 -12.23 -1.52 -7.85
CA GLY A 56 -12.40 -0.18 -7.30
C GLY A 56 -13.52 -0.12 -6.30
N GLN A 57 -13.80 1.09 -5.82
CA GLN A 57 -14.93 1.37 -4.96
C GLN A 57 -16.19 1.48 -5.81
N VAL A 58 -17.25 0.77 -5.43
CA VAL A 58 -18.54 0.72 -6.15
C VAL A 58 -19.68 0.79 -5.15
N ASP A 59 -20.90 1.03 -5.63
CA ASP A 59 -22.09 0.99 -4.77
C ASP A 59 -22.39 -0.45 -4.33
N ALA A 60 -22.94 -0.62 -3.13
CA ALA A 60 -23.21 -1.94 -2.57
C ALA A 60 -24.11 -2.83 -3.45
N PRO A 61 -25.19 -2.33 -4.10
CA PRO A 61 -25.97 -3.13 -5.04
C PRO A 61 -25.15 -3.61 -6.26
N VAL A 62 -24.28 -2.75 -6.78
CA VAL A 62 -23.39 -3.07 -7.90
C VAL A 62 -22.38 -4.16 -7.51
N ALA A 63 -21.79 -4.02 -6.31
CA ALA A 63 -20.91 -5.05 -5.75
C ALA A 63 -21.63 -6.40 -5.60
N GLY A 64 -22.85 -6.40 -5.04
CA GLY A 64 -23.67 -7.60 -4.88
C GLY A 64 -23.99 -8.28 -6.21
N ALA A 65 -24.40 -7.51 -7.22
CA ALA A 65 -24.65 -8.03 -8.56
C ALA A 65 -23.40 -8.65 -9.21
N ALA A 66 -22.23 -7.97 -9.08
CA ALA A 66 -20.97 -8.45 -9.61
C ALA A 66 -20.52 -9.76 -8.96
N ILE A 67 -20.59 -9.85 -7.62
CA ILE A 67 -20.25 -11.05 -6.85
C ILE A 67 -21.16 -12.21 -7.26
N THR A 68 -22.48 -11.98 -7.26
CA THR A 68 -23.47 -13.00 -7.66
C THR A 68 -23.20 -13.51 -9.08
N ALA A 69 -22.91 -12.61 -10.02
CA ALA A 69 -22.65 -12.96 -11.40
C ALA A 69 -21.37 -13.78 -11.58
N LEU A 70 -20.31 -13.50 -10.82
CA LEU A 70 -19.06 -14.26 -10.85
C LEU A 70 -19.20 -15.63 -10.20
N ILE A 71 -19.77 -15.70 -9.00
CA ILE A 71 -19.99 -16.97 -8.27
C ILE A 71 -20.88 -17.92 -9.08
N ALA A 72 -21.96 -17.43 -9.71
CA ALA A 72 -22.84 -18.23 -10.53
C ALA A 72 -22.15 -18.89 -11.74
N ARG A 73 -20.91 -18.48 -12.04
CA ARG A 73 -20.10 -19.03 -13.15
C ARG A 73 -18.84 -19.75 -12.66
N GLY A 74 -18.74 -20.00 -11.35
CA GLY A 74 -17.59 -20.67 -10.74
C GLY A 74 -16.37 -19.77 -10.51
N GLY A 75 -16.52 -18.46 -10.63
CA GLY A 75 -15.53 -17.49 -10.17
C GLY A 75 -15.68 -17.21 -8.68
N ASP A 76 -14.78 -16.34 -8.16
CA ASP A 76 -14.85 -15.88 -6.79
C ASP A 76 -14.59 -14.37 -6.70
N ALA A 77 -15.33 -13.69 -5.83
CA ALA A 77 -15.23 -12.26 -5.60
C ALA A 77 -15.78 -11.87 -4.24
N PHE A 78 -15.25 -10.82 -3.66
CA PHE A 78 -15.76 -10.22 -2.42
C PHE A 78 -15.66 -8.70 -2.49
N ALA A 79 -16.29 -8.01 -1.54
CA ALA A 79 -16.32 -6.57 -1.57
C ALA A 79 -16.25 -5.98 -0.15
N PRO A 80 -15.04 -5.88 0.44
CA PRO A 80 -14.86 -5.31 1.77
C PRO A 80 -15.09 -3.80 1.75
N THR A 81 -15.59 -3.28 2.86
CA THR A 81 -15.73 -1.84 3.09
C THR A 81 -14.51 -1.25 3.80
N LEU A 82 -14.43 0.07 3.87
CA LEU A 82 -13.43 0.73 4.71
C LEU A 82 -13.62 0.40 6.20
N ALA A 83 -14.87 0.19 6.64
CA ALA A 83 -15.19 -0.23 7.99
C ALA A 83 -14.59 -1.60 8.32
N ASP A 84 -14.69 -2.58 7.40
CA ASP A 84 -14.09 -3.90 7.58
C ASP A 84 -12.55 -3.80 7.69
N MET A 85 -11.92 -2.99 6.86
CA MET A 85 -10.48 -2.75 6.94
C MET A 85 -10.07 -2.09 8.27
N THR A 86 -10.92 -1.20 8.79
CA THR A 86 -10.69 -0.50 10.05
C THR A 86 -10.89 -1.43 11.25
N ALA A 87 -11.81 -2.39 11.15
CA ALA A 87 -12.08 -3.39 12.20
C ALA A 87 -10.88 -4.31 12.47
N LEU A 88 -9.92 -4.42 11.54
CA LEU A 88 -8.65 -5.13 11.78
C LEU A 88 -7.76 -4.50 12.87
N GLY A 89 -8.19 -3.43 13.50
CA GLY A 89 -7.43 -2.78 14.56
C GLY A 89 -6.22 -1.95 14.09
N PRO A 90 -5.49 -1.33 15.01
CA PRO A 90 -4.34 -0.50 14.68
C PRO A 90 -3.11 -1.34 14.35
N THR A 91 -2.22 -0.79 13.50
CA THR A 91 -0.92 -1.38 13.24
C THR A 91 0.04 -1.13 14.40
N LEU A 92 0.52 -2.20 15.02
CA LEU A 92 1.45 -2.18 16.15
C LEU A 92 2.89 -2.34 15.63
N LYS A 93 3.71 -1.32 15.81
CA LYS A 93 5.09 -1.33 15.30
C LYS A 93 6.01 -2.07 16.24
N ILE A 94 6.72 -3.07 15.70
CA ILE A 94 7.69 -3.88 16.43
C ILE A 94 9.03 -3.13 16.46
N LYS A 95 9.61 -3.02 17.66
CA LYS A 95 10.95 -2.52 17.88
C LYS A 95 11.98 -3.65 17.88
N ASP A 96 11.64 -4.74 18.55
CA ASP A 96 12.47 -5.95 18.67
C ASP A 96 11.58 -7.19 18.78
N MET A 97 12.15 -8.35 18.47
CA MET A 97 11.46 -9.63 18.50
C MET A 97 12.41 -10.70 19.00
N ARG A 98 11.90 -11.61 19.84
CA ARG A 98 12.64 -12.75 20.37
C ARG A 98 11.79 -14.01 20.27
N LEU A 99 12.46 -15.15 20.10
CA LEU A 99 11.82 -16.46 20.17
C LEU A 99 12.01 -17.03 21.57
N VAL A 100 10.93 -17.25 22.31
CA VAL A 100 10.93 -17.78 23.67
C VAL A 100 9.92 -18.93 23.74
N GLU A 101 10.39 -20.11 24.07
CA GLU A 101 9.55 -21.32 24.16
C GLU A 101 8.65 -21.58 22.95
N GLY A 102 9.15 -21.25 21.75
CA GLY A 102 8.41 -21.41 20.50
C GLY A 102 7.38 -20.31 20.20
N ASN A 103 7.28 -19.31 21.05
CA ASN A 103 6.43 -18.12 20.85
C ASN A 103 7.29 -16.91 20.46
N LEU A 104 6.67 -15.94 19.82
CA LEU A 104 7.28 -14.67 19.46
C LEU A 104 6.97 -13.62 20.53
N GLU A 105 7.97 -13.21 21.30
CA GLU A 105 7.90 -12.04 22.17
C GLU A 105 8.22 -10.79 21.36
N LEU A 106 7.31 -9.84 21.36
CA LEU A 106 7.41 -8.59 20.60
C LEU A 106 7.54 -7.41 21.54
N ASP A 107 8.62 -6.67 21.44
CA ASP A 107 8.77 -5.36 22.05
C ASP A 107 8.28 -4.29 21.06
N LEU A 108 7.27 -3.51 21.44
CA LEU A 108 6.66 -2.50 20.58
C LEU A 108 7.29 -1.12 20.79
N TRP A 109 7.24 -0.29 19.73
CA TRP A 109 7.68 1.12 19.84
C TRP A 109 6.84 1.95 20.81
N SER A 110 5.66 1.47 21.23
CA SER A 110 4.85 2.07 22.28
C SER A 110 5.43 1.87 23.71
N GLY A 111 6.44 1.02 23.84
CA GLY A 111 6.99 0.58 25.14
C GLY A 111 6.26 -0.59 25.77
N LEU A 112 5.24 -1.12 25.11
CA LEU A 112 4.56 -2.33 25.54
C LEU A 112 5.25 -3.55 24.96
N SER A 113 5.18 -4.69 25.67
CA SER A 113 5.57 -6.00 25.15
C SER A 113 4.34 -6.89 25.05
N THR A 114 4.33 -7.76 24.06
CA THR A 114 3.27 -8.74 23.84
C THR A 114 3.85 -10.04 23.31
N THR A 115 3.13 -11.13 23.52
CA THR A 115 3.52 -12.45 23.01
C THR A 115 2.48 -12.91 22.02
N ILE A 116 2.93 -13.37 20.85
CA ILE A 116 2.09 -14.06 19.87
C ILE A 116 2.59 -15.49 19.72
N ARG A 117 1.66 -16.44 19.74
CA ARG A 117 2.00 -17.83 19.46
C ARG A 117 2.30 -17.99 17.97
N ARG A 118 3.20 -18.90 17.64
CA ARG A 118 3.54 -19.16 16.23
C ARG A 118 2.32 -19.52 15.37
N GLU A 119 1.31 -20.20 15.95
CA GLU A 119 0.05 -20.55 15.30
C GLU A 119 -0.84 -19.34 14.99
N GLN A 120 -0.56 -18.20 15.61
CA GLN A 120 -1.27 -16.94 15.35
C GLN A 120 -0.65 -16.12 14.24
N VAL A 121 0.51 -16.50 13.71
CA VAL A 121 1.08 -15.89 12.50
C VAL A 121 0.37 -16.49 11.29
N GLN A 122 -0.63 -15.77 10.78
CA GLN A 122 -1.53 -16.28 9.75
C GLN A 122 -1.17 -15.78 8.36
N ILE A 123 -0.92 -14.49 8.21
CA ILE A 123 -0.62 -13.87 6.92
C ILE A 123 0.58 -12.93 7.07
N LEU A 124 1.53 -13.06 6.17
CA LEU A 124 2.72 -12.22 6.05
C LEU A 124 2.63 -11.40 4.77
N ILE A 125 2.56 -10.06 4.91
CA ILE A 125 2.47 -9.15 3.77
C ILE A 125 3.70 -8.26 3.75
N ARG A 126 4.47 -8.37 2.68
CA ARG A 126 5.73 -7.65 2.53
C ARG A 126 5.65 -6.56 1.47
N ALA A 127 6.35 -5.44 1.72
CA ALA A 127 6.55 -4.39 0.75
C ALA A 127 7.99 -3.91 0.71
N HIS A 128 8.49 -3.71 -0.51
CA HIS A 128 9.70 -2.93 -0.77
C HIS A 128 9.30 -1.57 -1.31
N LEU A 129 9.35 -0.54 -0.46
CA LEU A 129 8.89 0.80 -0.76
C LEU A 129 10.03 1.67 -1.27
N ARG A 130 9.81 2.37 -2.37
CA ARG A 130 10.75 3.36 -2.91
C ARG A 130 10.17 4.75 -2.72
N LYS A 131 10.83 5.59 -1.94
CA LYS A 131 10.50 7.00 -1.78
C LYS A 131 11.53 7.82 -2.53
N SER A 132 11.11 8.52 -3.59
CA SER A 132 11.96 9.49 -4.26
C SER A 132 11.68 10.88 -3.70
N ALA A 133 12.69 11.52 -3.12
CA ALA A 133 12.67 12.94 -2.81
C ALA A 133 13.42 13.67 -3.92
N THR A 134 12.77 14.63 -4.57
CA THR A 134 13.43 15.50 -5.54
C THR A 134 13.72 16.82 -4.83
N THR A 135 15.00 17.11 -4.62
CA THR A 135 15.44 18.40 -4.11
C THR A 135 15.89 19.24 -5.29
N VAL A 136 15.18 20.32 -5.56
CA VAL A 136 15.60 21.31 -6.55
C VAL A 136 16.39 22.38 -5.81
N THR A 137 17.70 22.41 -6.02
CA THR A 137 18.54 23.48 -5.48
C THR A 137 18.48 24.62 -6.50
N HIS A 138 17.75 25.68 -6.19
CA HIS A 138 17.84 26.89 -6.97
C HIS A 138 19.20 27.53 -6.71
N PRO A 139 19.99 27.86 -7.74
CA PRO A 139 21.17 28.67 -7.54
C PRO A 139 20.70 29.99 -6.90
N SER A 140 21.26 30.30 -5.72
CA SER A 140 21.03 31.59 -5.11
C SER A 140 21.54 32.65 -6.05
N MET A 141 20.65 33.44 -6.64
CA MET A 141 21.07 34.69 -7.29
C MET A 141 21.67 35.56 -6.19
N HIS A 142 22.97 35.64 -6.15
CA HIS A 142 23.67 36.64 -5.37
C HIS A 142 23.32 38.02 -5.96
N ALA A 143 22.27 38.62 -5.44
CA ALA A 143 22.15 40.06 -5.53
C ALA A 143 23.29 40.63 -4.67
N PRO A 144 24.17 41.52 -5.22
CA PRO A 144 25.20 42.14 -4.41
C PRO A 144 24.51 43.03 -3.38
N GLY A 145 24.48 42.59 -2.12
CA GLY A 145 24.21 43.49 -1.02
C GLY A 145 23.01 43.24 -0.11
N ARG A 146 22.56 42.03 0.16
CA ARG A 146 21.78 41.79 1.42
C ARG A 146 21.80 40.31 1.81
N LEU A 147 22.22 40.07 3.05
CA LEU A 147 22.10 38.80 3.77
C LEU A 147 20.62 38.39 3.85
N GLY A 148 20.25 37.35 3.12
CA GLY A 148 18.92 36.76 3.14
C GLY A 148 19.00 35.24 3.18
N SER A 149 18.36 34.64 4.18
CA SER A 149 18.28 33.22 4.47
C SER A 149 17.92 32.34 3.25
N ALA A 150 18.73 31.32 3.00
CA ALA A 150 18.46 30.30 2.00
C ALA A 150 17.23 29.49 2.40
N GLY A 151 16.10 29.77 1.77
CA GLY A 151 14.88 28.98 1.91
C GLY A 151 15.01 27.63 1.18
N ARG A 152 15.10 26.53 1.92
CA ARG A 152 14.97 25.18 1.36
C ARG A 152 13.47 24.88 1.16
N VAL A 153 13.05 24.81 -0.08
CA VAL A 153 11.70 24.32 -0.40
C VAL A 153 11.77 22.81 -0.61
N HIS A 154 11.26 22.05 0.34
CA HIS A 154 11.08 20.61 0.19
C HIS A 154 9.75 20.33 -0.52
N LEU A 155 9.80 19.99 -1.79
CA LEU A 155 8.67 19.42 -2.51
C LEU A 155 8.65 17.89 -2.30
N VAL A 156 7.84 17.44 -1.35
CA VAL A 156 7.54 16.01 -1.19
C VAL A 156 6.49 15.65 -2.24
N GLY A 157 6.97 15.26 -3.42
CA GLY A 157 6.13 14.74 -4.50
C GLY A 157 6.01 13.22 -4.40
N GLY A 158 4.86 12.74 -3.92
CA GLY A 158 4.51 11.33 -4.04
C GLY A 158 4.03 11.01 -5.46
N LEU A 159 4.51 9.89 -5.99
CA LEU A 159 4.06 9.13 -7.15
C LEU A 159 4.42 9.67 -8.52
N GLY A 160 5.33 8.90 -9.14
CA GLY A 160 5.61 8.98 -10.56
C GLY A 160 4.40 8.61 -11.40
N LEU A 161 3.90 9.61 -12.09
CA LEU A 161 3.26 9.52 -13.41
C LEU A 161 3.21 10.95 -13.95
N GLY A 162 4.02 11.24 -14.98
CA GLY A 162 3.78 12.37 -15.87
C GLY A 162 4.32 13.73 -15.44
N VAL A 163 5.61 13.86 -15.12
CA VAL A 163 6.25 15.16 -14.91
C VAL A 163 7.02 15.59 -16.20
N GLY A 164 6.34 15.50 -17.33
CA GLY A 164 6.87 16.05 -18.59
C GLY A 164 6.34 17.45 -18.95
N LEU A 165 5.20 17.85 -18.42
CA LEU A 165 4.52 19.07 -18.91
C LEU A 165 4.19 20.10 -17.81
N GLY A 166 4.34 19.79 -16.53
CA GLY A 166 3.98 20.71 -15.43
C GLY A 166 5.01 21.82 -15.16
N ALA A 167 6.28 21.62 -15.48
CA ALA A 167 7.32 22.60 -15.20
C ALA A 167 7.37 23.75 -16.23
N MET A 168 6.90 23.53 -17.45
CA MET A 168 6.83 24.60 -18.47
C MET A 168 5.62 25.52 -18.30
N GLY A 169 4.51 25.03 -17.73
CA GLY A 169 3.29 25.82 -17.59
C GLY A 169 3.34 26.93 -16.54
N LEU A 170 4.15 26.78 -15.51
CA LEU A 170 4.31 27.80 -14.45
C LEU A 170 5.26 28.94 -14.82
N ALA A 171 6.21 28.72 -15.74
CA ALA A 171 7.09 29.76 -16.21
C ALA A 171 6.39 30.76 -17.16
N ALA A 172 5.35 30.33 -17.86
CA ALA A 172 4.59 31.18 -18.77
C ALA A 172 3.60 32.11 -18.07
N ALA A 173 3.20 31.83 -16.82
CA ALA A 173 2.24 32.64 -16.07
C ALA A 173 2.84 33.88 -15.39
N TYR A 174 4.15 33.96 -15.28
CA TYR A 174 4.85 35.06 -14.59
C TYR A 174 5.69 35.92 -15.54
N GLY A 175 5.28 36.19 -16.75
CA GLY A 175 5.73 37.29 -17.61
C GLY A 175 7.20 37.75 -17.49
N ALA A 176 8.15 36.91 -17.09
CA ALA A 176 9.55 37.22 -16.95
C ALA A 176 10.32 36.65 -18.13
N SER A 177 10.78 37.51 -19.02
CA SER A 177 11.75 37.18 -20.08
C SER A 177 13.06 36.72 -19.41
N TYR A 178 13.24 35.40 -19.27
CA TYR A 178 14.51 34.82 -18.84
C TYR A 178 15.46 34.73 -20.07
N SER A 179 16.63 35.33 -19.90
CA SER A 179 17.72 35.15 -20.85
C SER A 179 18.16 33.69 -20.92
N ALA A 180 18.52 33.20 -22.12
CA ALA A 180 18.81 31.80 -22.42
C ALA A 180 20.03 31.17 -21.71
N ASN A 181 20.55 31.79 -20.64
CA ASN A 181 21.70 31.31 -19.88
C ASN A 181 21.38 30.98 -18.43
N ALA A 182 20.11 30.74 -18.07
CA ALA A 182 19.80 30.22 -16.74
C ALA A 182 20.25 28.76 -16.67
N SER A 183 21.36 28.49 -15.96
CA SER A 183 21.75 27.15 -15.60
C SER A 183 20.62 26.56 -14.74
N PHE A 184 19.96 25.52 -15.23
CA PHE A 184 19.03 24.75 -14.43
C PHE A 184 19.77 24.23 -13.20
N GLY A 185 19.30 24.58 -12.01
CA GLY A 185 19.88 24.08 -10.77
C GLY A 185 19.95 22.57 -10.76
N ASP A 186 20.96 22.02 -10.12
CA ASP A 186 21.14 20.58 -9.96
C ASP A 186 19.90 19.96 -9.33
N VAL A 187 19.27 19.04 -10.05
CA VAL A 187 18.14 18.24 -9.59
C VAL A 187 18.71 16.97 -8.95
N GLN A 188 18.88 16.99 -7.65
CA GLN A 188 19.29 15.81 -6.91
C GLN A 188 18.07 14.95 -6.58
N ARG A 189 18.07 13.72 -7.05
CA ARG A 189 17.06 12.70 -6.72
C ARG A 189 17.63 11.76 -5.68
N ASP A 190 17.19 11.90 -4.45
CA ASP A 190 17.45 10.94 -3.40
C ASP A 190 16.37 9.85 -3.43
N VAL A 191 16.76 8.62 -3.72
CA VAL A 191 15.88 7.45 -3.66
C VAL A 191 16.15 6.72 -2.35
N LYS A 192 15.23 6.84 -1.41
CA LYS A 192 15.26 6.05 -0.18
C LYS A 192 14.38 4.82 -0.35
N THR A 193 14.92 3.65 -0.10
CA THR A 193 14.18 2.38 -0.03
C THR A 193 13.87 2.05 1.42
N SER A 194 12.74 1.41 1.67
CA SER A 194 12.32 0.94 2.99
C SER A 194 11.57 -0.37 2.83
N ASP A 195 11.99 -1.40 3.54
CA ASP A 195 11.28 -2.69 3.59
C ASP A 195 10.30 -2.69 4.76
N LYS A 196 9.11 -3.24 4.53
CA LYS A 196 8.09 -3.43 5.56
C LYS A 196 7.53 -4.83 5.49
N LEU A 197 7.20 -5.38 6.65
CA LEU A 197 6.54 -6.67 6.79
C LEU A 197 5.42 -6.53 7.83
N ASP A 198 4.18 -6.78 7.41
CA ASP A 198 3.03 -6.86 8.29
C ASP A 198 2.73 -8.33 8.60
N ILE A 199 2.57 -8.63 9.87
CA ILE A 199 2.18 -9.92 10.41
C ILE A 199 0.72 -9.79 10.86
N HIS A 200 -0.19 -10.51 10.24
CA HIS A 200 -1.60 -10.53 10.61
C HIS A 200 -1.92 -11.78 11.42
N THR A 201 -2.68 -11.59 12.51
CA THR A 201 -3.16 -12.69 13.35
C THR A 201 -4.65 -12.95 13.12
N PRO A 202 -5.18 -14.12 13.46
CA PRO A 202 -6.61 -14.46 13.32
C PRO A 202 -7.53 -13.44 14.01
N GLU A 203 -7.11 -12.90 15.14
CA GLU A 203 -7.88 -11.94 15.94
C GLU A 203 -7.94 -10.53 15.31
N GLY A 204 -7.23 -10.30 14.22
CA GLY A 204 -7.22 -9.01 13.53
C GLY A 204 -6.09 -8.07 13.94
N SER A 205 -5.21 -8.47 14.84
CA SER A 205 -4.03 -7.67 15.17
C SER A 205 -3.06 -7.61 13.99
N ILE A 206 -2.43 -6.45 13.81
CA ILE A 206 -1.43 -6.21 12.78
C ILE A 206 -0.15 -5.77 13.45
N TYR A 207 0.91 -6.55 13.29
CA TYR A 207 2.24 -6.24 13.80
C TYR A 207 3.17 -5.91 12.64
N GLN A 208 3.82 -4.75 12.67
CA GLN A 208 4.65 -4.27 11.57
C GLN A 208 6.12 -4.22 11.94
N ILE A 209 6.95 -4.87 11.13
CA ILE A 209 8.40 -4.68 11.09
C ILE A 209 8.71 -3.57 10.07
N ASP A 210 9.38 -2.50 10.54
CA ASP A 210 9.93 -1.44 9.68
C ASP A 210 11.44 -1.71 9.52
N GLY A 211 11.86 -2.14 8.35
CA GLY A 211 13.20 -2.62 8.10
C GLY A 211 14.30 -1.62 8.46
N ASP A 212 14.04 -0.33 8.24
CA ASP A 212 14.99 0.75 8.57
C ASP A 212 15.22 0.92 10.08
N ARG A 213 14.35 0.34 10.92
CA ARG A 213 14.33 0.58 12.38
C ARG A 213 14.39 -0.69 13.20
N PHE A 214 14.22 -1.84 12.59
CA PHE A 214 14.21 -3.12 13.28
C PHE A 214 15.64 -3.64 13.48
N ALA A 215 15.95 -4.11 14.69
CA ALA A 215 17.32 -4.48 15.03
C ALA A 215 17.78 -5.83 14.45
N TYR A 216 16.83 -6.69 14.03
CA TYR A 216 17.08 -8.05 13.49
C TYR A 216 17.89 -8.97 14.42
N LEU A 217 17.84 -8.74 15.74
CA LEU A 217 18.62 -9.55 16.71
C LEU A 217 18.18 -11.02 16.75
N ILE A 218 16.90 -11.29 16.48
CA ILE A 218 16.35 -12.65 16.39
C ILE A 218 17.04 -13.51 15.32
N LEU A 219 17.62 -12.90 14.29
CA LEU A 219 18.35 -13.63 13.25
C LEU A 219 19.71 -14.17 13.72
N GLY A 220 20.26 -13.68 14.85
CA GLY A 220 21.54 -14.13 15.37
C GLY A 220 22.65 -14.10 14.30
N GLU A 221 23.29 -15.24 14.08
CA GLU A 221 24.37 -15.41 13.09
C GLU A 221 23.87 -15.31 11.63
N LEU A 222 22.58 -15.49 11.40
CA LEU A 222 21.99 -15.33 10.05
C LEU A 222 21.89 -13.85 9.64
N ARG A 223 22.06 -12.91 10.57
CA ARG A 223 21.99 -11.49 10.27
C ARG A 223 23.06 -11.10 9.25
N GLY A 224 22.62 -10.55 8.11
CA GLY A 224 23.50 -10.12 7.02
C GLY A 224 23.75 -8.63 7.02
N GLN A 225 24.49 -8.16 6.00
CA GLN A 225 24.64 -6.75 5.71
C GLN A 225 23.45 -6.29 4.85
N GLY A 226 22.74 -5.23 5.31
CA GLY A 226 21.66 -4.59 4.60
C GLY A 226 20.25 -5.08 4.97
N ASP A 227 19.34 -4.12 5.09
CA ASP A 227 17.99 -4.32 5.59
C ASP A 227 17.15 -5.25 4.70
N LYS A 228 17.33 -5.15 3.37
CA LYS A 228 16.61 -6.01 2.44
C LYS A 228 16.91 -7.50 2.67
N ASN A 229 18.18 -7.87 2.78
CA ASN A 229 18.59 -9.25 3.02
C ASN A 229 18.12 -9.76 4.39
N ASN A 230 18.16 -8.89 5.40
CA ASN A 230 17.65 -9.22 6.73
C ASN A 230 16.14 -9.40 6.73
N MET A 231 15.41 -8.60 5.94
CA MET A 231 13.96 -8.74 5.79
C MET A 231 13.59 -10.03 5.04
N ASP A 232 14.37 -10.43 4.02
CA ASP A 232 14.21 -11.73 3.33
C ASP A 232 14.31 -12.87 4.34
N LYS A 233 15.40 -12.89 5.14
CA LYS A 233 15.63 -13.90 6.18
C LYS A 233 14.59 -13.88 7.29
N MET A 234 14.09 -12.69 7.65
CA MET A 234 13.00 -12.56 8.62
C MET A 234 11.70 -13.19 8.09
N CYS A 235 11.36 -12.96 6.82
CA CYS A 235 10.22 -13.61 6.17
C CYS A 235 10.38 -15.14 6.17
N GLU A 236 11.56 -15.64 5.80
CA GLU A 236 11.87 -17.07 5.81
C GLU A 236 11.75 -17.65 7.23
N LEU A 237 12.32 -16.99 8.24
CA LEU A 237 12.23 -17.40 9.63
C LEU A 237 10.79 -17.53 10.10
N LEU A 238 9.97 -16.50 9.87
CA LEU A 238 8.56 -16.49 10.26
C LEU A 238 7.75 -17.56 9.52
N THR A 239 8.06 -17.79 8.23
CA THR A 239 7.43 -18.86 7.43
C THR A 239 7.78 -20.26 7.96
N HIS A 240 8.99 -20.46 8.49
CA HIS A 240 9.38 -21.75 9.08
C HIS A 240 8.82 -21.93 10.50
N LEU A 241 8.66 -20.85 11.25
CA LEU A 241 8.16 -20.91 12.62
C LEU A 241 6.63 -21.14 12.68
N ALA A 242 5.90 -20.51 11.80
CA ALA A 242 4.45 -20.59 11.77
C ALA A 242 3.97 -21.84 11.01
N PRO A 243 2.92 -22.52 11.47
CA PRO A 243 2.32 -23.61 10.72
C PRO A 243 1.53 -23.03 9.54
N ASP A 244 2.05 -23.19 8.33
CA ASP A 244 1.37 -22.86 7.07
C ASP A 244 0.90 -21.38 6.93
N PRO A 245 1.79 -20.39 7.16
CA PRO A 245 1.41 -19.00 7.00
C PRO A 245 1.27 -18.64 5.51
N ILE A 246 0.28 -17.82 5.19
CA ILE A 246 0.16 -17.25 3.85
C ILE A 246 1.20 -16.14 3.68
N VAL A 247 2.05 -16.24 2.66
CA VAL A 247 2.99 -15.18 2.28
C VAL A 247 2.48 -14.49 1.02
N ASP A 248 2.18 -13.19 1.13
CA ASP A 248 1.64 -12.41 0.01
C ASP A 248 2.74 -11.90 -0.92
N PRO A 249 2.77 -12.32 -2.20
CA PRO A 249 3.73 -11.85 -3.18
C PRO A 249 3.22 -10.71 -4.06
N TYR A 250 1.96 -10.25 -3.91
CA TYR A 250 1.28 -9.44 -4.93
C TYR A 250 1.44 -7.93 -4.75
N PHE A 251 1.89 -7.43 -3.60
CA PHE A 251 2.03 -5.99 -3.40
C PHE A 251 2.80 -5.26 -4.52
N PRO A 252 3.91 -5.79 -5.08
CA PRO A 252 4.63 -5.11 -6.16
C PRO A 252 3.81 -4.95 -7.44
N LEU A 253 2.79 -5.79 -7.64
CA LEU A 253 1.91 -5.80 -8.81
C LEU A 253 0.61 -5.03 -8.57
N TRP A 254 0.32 -4.69 -7.30
CA TRP A 254 -0.92 -4.03 -6.93
C TRP A 254 -1.01 -2.59 -7.43
N ARG A 255 -2.19 -2.24 -7.89
CA ARG A 255 -2.52 -0.88 -8.32
C ARG A 255 -3.56 -0.31 -7.39
N ALA A 256 -3.20 0.75 -6.69
CA ALA A 256 -4.11 1.45 -5.81
C ALA A 256 -5.38 1.91 -6.54
N PRO A 257 -6.57 1.73 -5.93
CA PRO A 257 -7.82 2.22 -6.52
C PRO A 257 -7.79 3.75 -6.61
N ALA A 258 -8.57 4.31 -7.53
CA ALA A 258 -8.71 5.76 -7.63
C ALA A 258 -9.27 6.31 -6.31
N GLY A 259 -8.71 7.40 -5.81
CA GLY A 259 -9.18 8.05 -4.58
C GLY A 259 -8.68 7.43 -3.27
N TYR A 260 -7.95 6.31 -3.26
CA TYR A 260 -7.47 5.67 -2.03
C TYR A 260 -6.75 6.63 -1.06
N ARG A 261 -6.07 7.67 -1.58
CA ARG A 261 -5.40 8.70 -0.76
C ARG A 261 -6.35 9.54 0.10
N ARG A 262 -7.63 9.55 -0.23
CA ARG A 262 -8.67 10.23 0.55
C ARG A 262 -9.20 9.35 1.67
N LEU A 263 -8.91 8.04 1.62
CA LEU A 263 -9.33 7.09 2.62
C LEU A 263 -8.51 7.32 3.89
N ARG A 264 -9.19 7.46 5.00
CA ARG A 264 -8.56 7.72 6.30
C ARG A 264 -8.62 6.45 7.14
N LEU A 265 -7.64 5.57 6.95
CA LEU A 265 -7.42 4.51 7.94
C LEU A 265 -6.93 5.14 9.25
N PRO A 266 -7.30 4.56 10.41
CA PRO A 266 -6.98 5.12 11.74
C PRO A 266 -5.51 5.45 11.95
N ASP A 267 -4.62 4.63 11.39
CA ASP A 267 -3.17 4.71 11.59
C ASP A 267 -2.47 5.71 10.67
N MET A 268 -3.12 6.13 9.58
CA MET A 268 -2.52 7.07 8.62
C MET A 268 -2.21 8.44 9.22
N LYS A 269 -2.92 8.86 10.27
CA LYS A 269 -2.73 10.17 10.90
C LYS A 269 -1.56 10.20 11.88
N ARG A 270 -1.24 9.09 12.53
CA ARG A 270 -0.27 9.04 13.65
C ARG A 270 1.13 8.60 13.24
N ASN A 271 1.25 7.79 12.21
CA ASN A 271 2.47 7.00 12.00
C ASN A 271 2.97 7.22 10.58
N ARG A 272 3.50 8.20 10.08
CA ARG A 272 4.29 8.33 8.82
C ARG A 272 4.32 7.06 7.93
N GLU A 273 3.22 6.28 7.93
CA GLU A 273 3.07 5.06 7.15
C GLU A 273 2.92 5.39 5.68
N ASP A 274 3.34 4.46 4.83
CA ASP A 274 2.99 4.53 3.42
C ASP A 274 1.49 4.20 3.30
N PRO A 275 0.65 5.16 2.89
CA PRO A 275 -0.80 4.94 2.86
C PRO A 275 -1.21 3.82 1.90
N ALA A 276 -0.42 3.60 0.84
CA ALA A 276 -0.70 2.56 -0.14
C ALA A 276 -0.45 1.19 0.45
N PHE A 277 0.63 1.03 1.20
CA PHE A 277 0.93 -0.24 1.85
C PHE A 277 -0.05 -0.53 2.99
N ALA A 278 -0.34 0.45 3.83
CA ALA A 278 -1.30 0.27 4.93
C ALA A 278 -2.71 -0.13 4.43
N PHE A 279 -3.16 0.44 3.33
CA PHE A 279 -4.41 0.06 2.69
C PHE A 279 -4.33 -1.34 2.10
N TYR A 280 -3.27 -1.62 1.32
CA TYR A 280 -3.07 -2.92 0.69
C TYR A 280 -3.03 -4.05 1.72
N SER A 281 -2.25 -3.89 2.76
CA SER A 281 -2.06 -4.89 3.81
C SER A 281 -3.39 -5.31 4.44
N ARG A 282 -4.26 -4.36 4.77
CA ARG A 282 -5.59 -4.64 5.33
C ARG A 282 -6.52 -5.31 4.33
N TRP A 283 -6.55 -4.79 3.11
CA TRP A 283 -7.33 -5.38 2.04
C TRP A 283 -6.90 -6.83 1.74
N ALA A 284 -5.61 -7.08 1.60
CA ALA A 284 -5.08 -8.41 1.33
C ALA A 284 -5.38 -9.39 2.47
N ALA A 285 -5.26 -8.94 3.73
CA ALA A 285 -5.62 -9.77 4.87
C ALA A 285 -7.10 -10.19 4.84
N LEU A 286 -8.02 -9.27 4.53
CA LEU A 286 -9.44 -9.59 4.39
C LEU A 286 -9.69 -10.53 3.22
N MET A 287 -8.99 -10.34 2.11
CA MET A 287 -9.07 -11.22 0.95
C MET A 287 -8.65 -12.65 1.29
N TYR A 288 -7.51 -12.82 1.95
CA TYR A 288 -7.04 -14.16 2.34
C TYR A 288 -7.96 -14.82 3.36
N ARG A 289 -8.51 -14.07 4.31
CA ARG A 289 -9.53 -14.59 5.25
C ARG A 289 -10.77 -15.06 4.51
N HIS A 290 -11.25 -14.30 3.54
CA HIS A 290 -12.37 -14.72 2.70
C HIS A 290 -12.07 -16.04 2.01
N VAL A 291 -10.89 -16.20 1.40
CA VAL A 291 -10.47 -17.45 0.74
C VAL A 291 -10.38 -18.63 1.71
N MET A 292 -9.95 -18.37 2.96
CA MET A 292 -9.89 -19.40 4.02
C MET A 292 -11.26 -19.72 4.66
N GLY A 293 -12.28 -18.92 4.40
CA GLY A 293 -13.61 -19.09 5.00
C GLY A 293 -13.69 -18.68 6.47
N VAL A 294 -12.85 -17.74 6.92
CA VAL A 294 -12.75 -17.24 8.30
C VAL A 294 -13.01 -15.74 8.40
#